data_a361564a8e38fd6b91e97b3b878c88ba
#
_entry.id   a361564a8e38fd6b91e97b3b878c88ba
#
_cell.length_a   1.000
_cell.length_b   1.000
_cell.length_c   1.000
_cell.angle_alpha   90.00
_cell.angle_beta   90.00
_cell.angle_gamma   90.00
#
_symmetry.space_group_name_H-M   'P 1'
#
loop_
_entity.id
_entity.type
_entity.pdbx_description
1 polymer ?
#
loop_
_entity_poly.entity_id
_entity_poly.type
_entity_poly.pdbx_seq_one_letter_code
_entity_poly.pdbx_strand_id
1 'polypeptide(L)'
;MNENIHINVSHEVLVWARESLALNRSQAYESTGISPKRLVQLETGEKQPTLEELKAFSKTYKRTIATLLLNKPPEEKPLPADRRTIDSKELGQFHEKTIMAVRKARALAQSFVELREEMGIPFPKFNLSASIQDNPQEVAGKIRQLLQLNEIREIYNIRIALEAYFERIETLGVAVFQLSLTKDNVRGFAIVDDIIPIIGVKRGGEPPHSKIFTIFHELGHILLNEGAISDLSLNPQWELEKWCNAFAAEVLVPTSELFQMRILQEYQEQGQKIWAKKDLVDLANHFHVGPLAILRSLLDNGLTTKAFYKEKHEKWNKPQFGRAKNPEGRNLAKESVQEKGRTYIGLAFKAYDENRINLKDLSDFLGVKLSYIPKTRQLLNA
;
A
#
# COMPACT_ATOMS: atom_id res chain seq x y z
N MET A 1 4.82 44.26 -24.67
CA MET A 1 3.92 43.24 -25.25
C MET A 1 4.58 41.89 -25.04
N ASN A 2 4.12 41.10 -24.04
CA ASN A 2 4.60 39.74 -23.91
C ASN A 2 3.96 38.92 -25.04
N GLU A 3 4.73 38.66 -26.10
CA GLU A 3 4.32 37.63 -27.06
C GLU A 3 4.15 36.31 -26.30
N ASN A 4 2.91 35.84 -26.24
CA ASN A 4 2.62 34.52 -25.71
C ASN A 4 3.27 33.47 -26.61
N ILE A 5 4.46 33.03 -26.26
CA ILE A 5 5.17 31.97 -26.98
C ILE A 5 4.31 30.69 -26.89
N HIS A 6 3.80 30.26 -28.04
CA HIS A 6 3.09 28.99 -28.18
C HIS A 6 4.12 27.85 -28.34
N ILE A 7 3.92 26.78 -27.60
CA ILE A 7 4.84 25.64 -27.60
C ILE A 7 4.18 24.47 -28.31
N ASN A 8 4.86 23.90 -29.28
CA ASN A 8 4.35 22.76 -30.02
C ASN A 8 4.29 21.51 -29.13
N VAL A 9 3.09 21.01 -28.87
CA VAL A 9 2.81 19.87 -28.01
C VAL A 9 1.82 18.93 -28.69
N SER A 10 2.04 17.64 -28.59
CA SER A 10 1.05 16.66 -29.04
C SER A 10 -0.22 16.75 -28.18
N HIS A 11 -1.36 17.00 -28.81
CA HIS A 11 -2.65 17.03 -28.14
C HIS A 11 -3.00 15.69 -27.48
N GLU A 12 -2.57 14.56 -28.07
CA GLU A 12 -2.75 13.22 -27.51
C GLU A 12 -2.05 13.09 -26.15
N VAL A 13 -0.87 13.72 -25.98
CA VAL A 13 -0.14 13.73 -24.69
C VAL A 13 -0.89 14.54 -23.64
N LEU A 14 -1.55 15.64 -24.02
CA LEU A 14 -2.36 16.42 -23.08
C LEU A 14 -3.60 15.65 -22.61
N VAL A 15 -4.30 14.99 -23.55
CA VAL A 15 -5.46 14.13 -23.23
C VAL A 15 -5.03 12.97 -22.33
N TRP A 16 -3.97 12.23 -22.71
CA TRP A 16 -3.42 11.16 -21.91
C TRP A 16 -3.04 11.62 -20.51
N ALA A 17 -2.38 12.78 -20.37
CA ALA A 17 -1.95 13.28 -19.07
C ALA A 17 -3.13 13.54 -18.15
N ARG A 18 -4.23 14.09 -18.66
CA ARG A 18 -5.49 14.29 -17.93
C ARG A 18 -6.14 12.96 -17.54
N GLU A 19 -6.32 12.07 -18.51
CA GLU A 19 -6.99 10.78 -18.33
C GLU A 19 -6.21 9.84 -17.42
N SER A 20 -4.88 9.94 -17.45
CA SER A 20 -4.00 9.18 -16.57
C SER A 20 -4.15 9.50 -15.07
N LEU A 21 -4.88 10.57 -14.72
CA LEU A 21 -5.34 10.89 -13.35
C LEU A 21 -6.85 10.70 -13.17
N ALA A 22 -7.52 10.03 -14.10
CA ALA A 22 -8.97 9.85 -14.11
C ALA A 22 -9.76 11.19 -14.04
N LEU A 23 -9.17 12.30 -14.51
CA LEU A 23 -9.83 13.61 -14.52
C LEU A 23 -10.72 13.74 -15.78
N ASN A 24 -11.98 14.10 -15.57
CA ASN A 24 -12.81 14.58 -16.67
C ASN A 24 -12.47 16.04 -17.02
N ARG A 25 -12.98 16.55 -18.17
CA ARG A 25 -12.68 17.92 -18.61
C ARG A 25 -13.17 18.99 -17.65
N SER A 26 -14.31 18.77 -16.96
CA SER A 26 -14.81 19.75 -15.97
C SER A 26 -13.85 19.88 -14.78
N GLN A 27 -13.38 18.76 -14.24
CA GLN A 27 -12.40 18.74 -13.17
C GLN A 27 -11.05 19.35 -13.58
N ALA A 28 -10.63 19.07 -14.83
CA ALA A 28 -9.41 19.65 -15.39
C ALA A 28 -9.51 21.18 -15.52
N TYR A 29 -10.65 21.69 -16.00
CA TYR A 29 -10.92 23.12 -16.07
C TYR A 29 -10.84 23.78 -14.68
N GLU A 30 -11.55 23.24 -13.69
CA GLU A 30 -11.56 23.77 -12.31
C GLU A 30 -10.15 23.79 -11.69
N SER A 31 -9.34 22.77 -11.98
CA SER A 31 -8.01 22.60 -11.37
C SER A 31 -6.91 23.38 -12.11
N THR A 32 -7.01 23.58 -13.42
CA THR A 32 -6.02 24.31 -14.22
C THR A 32 -6.32 25.81 -14.31
N GLY A 33 -7.58 26.22 -14.15
CA GLY A 33 -8.06 27.58 -14.41
C GLY A 33 -8.14 27.92 -15.91
N ILE A 34 -7.94 26.95 -16.81
CA ILE A 34 -8.04 27.13 -18.27
C ILE A 34 -9.51 26.99 -18.67
N SER A 35 -10.06 27.95 -19.42
CA SER A 35 -11.49 27.92 -19.77
C SER A 35 -11.88 26.65 -20.53
N PRO A 36 -13.12 26.14 -20.40
CA PRO A 36 -13.56 24.91 -21.08
C PRO A 36 -13.34 24.93 -22.58
N LYS A 37 -13.65 26.05 -23.24
CA LYS A 37 -13.43 26.23 -24.68
C LYS A 37 -11.95 26.14 -25.04
N ARG A 38 -11.09 26.79 -24.27
CA ARG A 38 -9.64 26.76 -24.48
C ARG A 38 -9.06 25.36 -24.26
N LEU A 39 -9.49 24.66 -23.22
CA LEU A 39 -9.06 23.28 -22.94
C LEU A 39 -9.41 22.33 -24.10
N VAL A 40 -10.63 22.45 -24.66
CA VAL A 40 -11.02 21.66 -25.83
C VAL A 40 -10.12 21.95 -27.01
N GLN A 41 -9.85 23.23 -27.33
CA GLN A 41 -8.97 23.61 -28.43
C GLN A 41 -7.54 23.06 -28.31
N LEU A 42 -7.04 22.96 -27.07
CA LEU A 42 -5.72 22.39 -26.79
C LEU A 42 -5.73 20.86 -26.92
N GLU A 43 -6.79 20.20 -26.42
CA GLU A 43 -6.93 18.73 -26.47
C GLU A 43 -7.34 18.20 -27.87
N THR A 44 -7.84 19.05 -28.76
CA THR A 44 -8.12 18.69 -30.16
C THR A 44 -6.98 19.05 -31.12
N GLY A 45 -5.94 19.74 -30.61
CA GLY A 45 -4.83 20.21 -31.45
C GLY A 45 -5.17 21.45 -32.32
N GLU A 46 -6.37 22.05 -32.16
CA GLU A 46 -6.77 23.27 -32.86
C GLU A 46 -5.84 24.45 -32.52
N LYS A 47 -5.34 24.49 -31.29
CA LYS A 47 -4.40 25.51 -30.83
C LYS A 47 -3.29 24.89 -29.98
N GLN A 48 -2.14 25.57 -29.97
CA GLN A 48 -1.00 25.18 -29.14
C GLN A 48 -1.01 25.91 -27.81
N PRO A 49 -0.55 25.26 -26.70
CA PRO A 49 -0.50 25.86 -25.39
C PRO A 49 0.60 26.90 -25.27
N THR A 50 0.40 27.86 -24.37
CA THR A 50 1.46 28.75 -23.90
C THR A 50 2.31 28.04 -22.82
N LEU A 51 3.49 28.61 -22.51
CA LEU A 51 4.34 28.10 -21.42
C LEU A 51 3.59 28.11 -20.06
N GLU A 52 2.75 29.11 -19.83
CA GLU A 52 1.97 29.21 -18.59
C GLU A 52 0.89 28.12 -18.52
N GLU A 53 0.21 27.86 -19.62
CA GLU A 53 -0.75 26.75 -19.71
C GLU A 53 -0.05 25.38 -19.50
N LEU A 54 1.15 25.18 -20.08
CA LEU A 54 1.94 23.97 -19.83
C LEU A 54 2.36 23.82 -18.37
N LYS A 55 2.74 24.90 -17.71
CA LYS A 55 3.02 24.87 -16.26
C LYS A 55 1.78 24.52 -15.44
N ALA A 56 0.59 25.05 -15.83
CA ALA A 56 -0.68 24.71 -15.20
C ALA A 56 -1.01 23.21 -15.39
N PHE A 57 -0.86 22.68 -16.62
CA PHE A 57 -1.02 21.25 -16.90
C PHE A 57 -0.02 20.39 -16.11
N SER A 58 1.26 20.75 -16.10
CA SER A 58 2.30 20.05 -15.35
C SER A 58 1.94 19.93 -13.86
N LYS A 59 1.51 21.03 -13.27
CA LYS A 59 1.09 21.07 -11.86
C LYS A 59 -0.17 20.24 -11.59
N THR A 60 -1.18 20.37 -12.45
CA THR A 60 -2.48 19.69 -12.30
C THR A 60 -2.38 18.21 -12.62
N TYR A 61 -1.78 17.85 -13.76
CA TYR A 61 -1.71 16.45 -14.21
C TYR A 61 -0.54 15.68 -13.60
N LYS A 62 0.25 16.33 -12.71
CA LYS A 62 1.41 15.71 -12.03
C LYS A 62 2.39 15.06 -13.02
N ARG A 63 2.67 15.80 -14.08
CA ARG A 63 3.65 15.42 -15.12
C ARG A 63 4.69 16.50 -15.27
N THR A 64 5.92 16.12 -15.53
CA THR A 64 6.96 17.13 -15.84
C THR A 64 6.64 17.81 -17.18
N ILE A 65 7.13 19.05 -17.36
CA ILE A 65 7.00 19.72 -18.67
C ILE A 65 7.66 18.87 -19.76
N ALA A 66 8.81 18.25 -19.48
CA ALA A 66 9.48 17.36 -20.43
C ALA A 66 8.56 16.18 -20.87
N THR A 67 7.79 15.60 -19.96
CA THR A 67 6.80 14.57 -20.31
C THR A 67 5.70 15.12 -21.22
N LEU A 68 5.23 16.35 -20.98
CA LEU A 68 4.20 16.98 -21.80
C LEU A 68 4.70 17.40 -23.20
N LEU A 69 6.01 17.48 -23.40
CA LEU A 69 6.66 17.78 -24.68
C LEU A 69 6.96 16.53 -25.53
N LEU A 70 6.60 15.34 -25.06
CA LEU A 70 6.75 14.12 -25.85
C LEU A 70 5.88 14.17 -27.11
N ASN A 71 6.34 13.52 -28.18
CA ASN A 71 5.61 13.46 -29.46
C ASN A 71 4.37 12.54 -29.39
N LYS A 72 4.36 11.57 -28.48
CA LYS A 72 3.25 10.63 -28.23
C LYS A 72 3.18 10.29 -26.75
N PRO A 73 2.01 9.86 -26.26
CA PRO A 73 1.87 9.37 -24.88
C PRO A 73 2.87 8.27 -24.58
N PRO A 74 3.56 8.30 -23.43
CA PRO A 74 4.38 7.18 -23.00
C PRO A 74 3.51 5.98 -22.65
N GLU A 75 4.02 4.78 -22.90
CA GLU A 75 3.38 3.56 -22.44
C GLU A 75 3.46 3.46 -20.92
N GLU A 76 2.32 3.42 -20.27
CA GLU A 76 2.22 3.20 -18.81
C GLU A 76 1.48 1.90 -18.55
N LYS A 77 1.99 1.14 -17.59
CA LYS A 77 1.27 -0.04 -17.10
C LYS A 77 -0.06 0.37 -16.47
N PRO A 78 -1.13 -0.42 -16.66
CA PRO A 78 -2.43 -0.10 -16.10
C PRO A 78 -2.39 0.00 -14.58
N LEU A 79 -3.35 0.71 -14.01
CA LEU A 79 -3.55 0.71 -12.56
C LEU A 79 -3.96 -0.69 -12.09
N PRO A 80 -3.61 -1.09 -10.85
CA PRO A 80 -4.14 -2.31 -10.25
C PRO A 80 -5.67 -2.33 -10.29
N ALA A 81 -6.28 -3.51 -10.35
CA ALA A 81 -7.74 -3.63 -10.33
C ALA A 81 -8.33 -2.99 -9.06
N ASP A 82 -9.44 -2.26 -9.21
CA ASP A 82 -10.15 -1.68 -8.06
C ASP A 82 -10.97 -2.76 -7.36
N ARG A 83 -10.61 -3.07 -6.11
CA ARG A 83 -11.20 -4.15 -5.30
C ARG A 83 -11.92 -3.66 -4.06
N ARG A 84 -12.30 -2.39 -4.07
CA ARG A 84 -13.14 -1.87 -2.99
C ARG A 84 -14.46 -2.62 -2.95
N THR A 85 -14.99 -2.84 -1.75
CA THR A 85 -16.25 -3.55 -1.49
C THR A 85 -17.39 -3.01 -2.37
N ILE A 86 -18.25 -3.88 -2.82
CA ILE A 86 -19.38 -3.68 -3.77
C ILE A 86 -20.32 -2.50 -3.41
N ASP A 87 -20.32 -2.06 -2.15
CA ASP A 87 -21.15 -0.95 -1.67
C ASP A 87 -20.59 0.46 -2.00
N SER A 88 -19.38 0.57 -2.59
CA SER A 88 -18.87 1.87 -2.98
C SER A 88 -19.41 2.26 -4.36
N LYS A 89 -20.20 3.33 -4.42
CA LYS A 89 -20.71 3.95 -5.66
C LYS A 89 -19.62 4.43 -6.63
N GLU A 90 -18.34 4.24 -6.29
CA GLU A 90 -17.15 4.74 -6.97
C GLU A 90 -16.22 3.61 -7.45
N LEU A 91 -16.76 2.40 -7.67
CA LEU A 91 -15.97 1.28 -8.21
C LEU A 91 -15.36 1.67 -9.57
N GLY A 92 -14.05 1.44 -9.71
CA GLY A 92 -13.29 1.77 -10.93
C GLY A 92 -12.81 3.23 -11.02
N GLN A 93 -13.15 4.09 -10.06
CA GLN A 93 -12.66 5.47 -10.01
C GLN A 93 -11.61 5.64 -8.89
N PHE A 94 -10.34 5.52 -9.24
CA PHE A 94 -9.27 5.83 -8.29
C PHE A 94 -9.16 7.34 -8.07
N HIS A 95 -9.07 7.74 -6.82
CA HIS A 95 -8.74 9.12 -6.48
C HIS A 95 -7.30 9.46 -6.91
N GLU A 96 -7.05 10.71 -7.35
CA GLU A 96 -5.73 11.21 -7.78
C GLU A 96 -4.58 10.76 -6.85
N LYS A 97 -4.76 10.85 -5.54
CA LYS A 97 -3.72 10.44 -4.58
C LYS A 97 -3.39 8.96 -4.62
N THR A 98 -4.37 8.10 -4.86
CA THR A 98 -4.15 6.66 -5.00
C THR A 98 -3.37 6.37 -6.29
N ILE A 99 -3.73 7.02 -7.40
CA ILE A 99 -2.99 6.94 -8.66
C ILE A 99 -1.52 7.36 -8.46
N MET A 100 -1.32 8.49 -7.79
CA MET A 100 0.03 8.98 -7.49
C MET A 100 0.81 8.05 -6.56
N ALA A 101 0.13 7.38 -5.62
CA ALA A 101 0.76 6.39 -4.75
C ALA A 101 1.21 5.14 -5.53
N VAL A 102 0.38 4.65 -6.47
CA VAL A 102 0.75 3.53 -7.36
C VAL A 102 1.97 3.89 -8.22
N ARG A 103 1.96 5.08 -8.85
CA ARG A 103 3.13 5.57 -9.63
C ARG A 103 4.39 5.65 -8.76
N LYS A 104 4.24 6.18 -7.56
CA LYS A 104 5.35 6.29 -6.62
C LYS A 104 5.87 4.93 -6.18
N ALA A 105 4.98 3.96 -5.92
CA ALA A 105 5.37 2.59 -5.59
C ALA A 105 6.22 1.95 -6.69
N ARG A 106 5.80 2.08 -7.95
CA ARG A 106 6.56 1.59 -9.11
C ARG A 106 7.94 2.25 -9.22
N ALA A 107 8.01 3.57 -9.08
CA ALA A 107 9.28 4.29 -9.10
C ALA A 107 10.21 3.87 -7.96
N LEU A 108 9.68 3.66 -6.75
CA LEU A 108 10.46 3.16 -5.60
C LEU A 108 10.93 1.72 -5.81
N ALA A 109 10.10 0.86 -6.39
CA ALA A 109 10.47 -0.52 -6.69
C ALA A 109 11.59 -0.56 -7.74
N GLN A 110 11.49 0.24 -8.80
CA GLN A 110 12.56 0.42 -9.79
C GLN A 110 13.88 0.85 -9.12
N SER A 111 13.82 1.93 -8.32
CA SER A 111 15.01 2.41 -7.61
C SER A 111 15.56 1.39 -6.61
N PHE A 112 14.70 0.55 -6.01
CA PHE A 112 15.14 -0.50 -5.10
C PHE A 112 15.90 -1.61 -5.83
N VAL A 113 15.42 -2.01 -7.01
CA VAL A 113 16.10 -2.99 -7.85
C VAL A 113 17.45 -2.44 -8.32
N GLU A 114 17.47 -1.23 -8.88
CA GLU A 114 18.71 -0.56 -9.32
C GLU A 114 19.76 -0.47 -8.20
N LEU A 115 19.33 -0.06 -6.99
CA LEU A 115 20.23 0.03 -5.84
C LEU A 115 20.80 -1.33 -5.42
N ARG A 116 20.02 -2.41 -5.53
CA ARG A 116 20.51 -3.77 -5.26
C ARG A 116 21.48 -4.26 -6.32
N GLU A 117 21.21 -3.94 -7.58
CA GLU A 117 22.10 -4.26 -8.71
C GLU A 117 23.46 -3.56 -8.56
N GLU A 118 23.48 -2.26 -8.19
CA GLU A 118 24.71 -1.52 -7.90
C GLU A 118 25.53 -2.15 -6.76
N MET A 119 24.84 -2.78 -5.81
CA MET A 119 25.47 -3.51 -4.71
C MET A 119 25.86 -4.94 -5.07
N GLY A 120 25.57 -5.41 -6.29
CA GLY A 120 25.78 -6.81 -6.68
C GLY A 120 24.90 -7.80 -5.91
N ILE A 121 23.79 -7.35 -5.33
CA ILE A 121 22.85 -8.16 -4.55
C ILE A 121 21.53 -8.23 -5.33
N PRO A 122 21.28 -9.27 -6.14
CA PRO A 122 20.05 -9.37 -6.93
C PRO A 122 18.82 -9.35 -6.02
N PHE A 123 17.71 -8.78 -6.52
CA PHE A 123 16.45 -8.86 -5.80
C PHE A 123 15.96 -10.31 -5.78
N PRO A 124 15.49 -10.84 -4.64
CA PRO A 124 14.97 -12.20 -4.59
C PRO A 124 13.83 -12.37 -5.60
N LYS A 125 13.83 -13.50 -6.31
CA LYS A 125 12.76 -13.78 -7.26
C LYS A 125 11.55 -14.32 -6.51
N PHE A 126 10.39 -13.68 -6.66
CA PHE A 126 9.15 -14.20 -6.14
C PHE A 126 8.69 -15.43 -6.96
N ASN A 127 8.61 -16.59 -6.34
CA ASN A 127 8.29 -17.86 -7.00
C ASN A 127 7.13 -18.61 -6.31
N LEU A 128 6.33 -17.90 -5.54
CA LEU A 128 5.21 -18.46 -4.83
C LEU A 128 3.91 -18.19 -5.60
N SER A 129 2.99 -19.14 -5.56
CA SER A 129 1.66 -19.00 -6.12
C SER A 129 0.65 -19.80 -5.33
N ALA A 130 -0.61 -19.41 -5.41
CA ALA A 130 -1.74 -20.15 -4.91
C ALA A 130 -2.89 -20.06 -5.92
N SER A 131 -3.82 -20.99 -5.82
CA SER A 131 -5.09 -20.97 -6.54
C SER A 131 -6.22 -20.60 -5.58
N ILE A 132 -7.29 -20.01 -6.09
CA ILE A 132 -8.50 -19.74 -5.30
C ILE A 132 -9.17 -21.00 -4.77
N GLN A 133 -8.89 -22.16 -5.39
CA GLN A 133 -9.34 -23.48 -4.94
C GLN A 133 -8.48 -24.02 -3.79
N ASP A 134 -7.27 -23.47 -3.58
CA ASP A 134 -6.42 -23.90 -2.47
C ASP A 134 -7.02 -23.49 -1.14
N ASN A 135 -6.85 -24.33 -0.12
CA ASN A 135 -7.29 -23.98 1.23
C ASN A 135 -6.41 -22.85 1.78
N PRO A 136 -6.98 -21.67 2.09
CA PRO A 136 -6.22 -20.53 2.58
C PRO A 136 -5.48 -20.82 3.90
N GLN A 137 -5.97 -21.73 4.74
CA GLN A 137 -5.32 -22.13 6.00
C GLN A 137 -4.02 -22.90 5.73
N GLU A 138 -4.02 -23.81 4.76
CA GLU A 138 -2.82 -24.57 4.37
C GLU A 138 -1.76 -23.67 3.76
N VAL A 139 -2.19 -22.75 2.87
CA VAL A 139 -1.29 -21.76 2.27
C VAL A 139 -0.73 -20.83 3.35
N ALA A 140 -1.54 -20.37 4.29
CA ALA A 140 -1.11 -19.56 5.42
C ALA A 140 -0.05 -20.28 6.28
N GLY A 141 -0.25 -21.56 6.58
CA GLY A 141 0.71 -22.37 7.32
C GLY A 141 2.09 -22.44 6.64
N LYS A 142 2.13 -22.66 5.33
CA LYS A 142 3.35 -22.65 4.53
C LYS A 142 4.05 -21.29 4.56
N ILE A 143 3.31 -20.19 4.37
CA ILE A 143 3.84 -18.82 4.42
C ILE A 143 4.38 -18.48 5.81
N ARG A 144 3.68 -18.85 6.87
CA ARG A 144 4.15 -18.65 8.27
C ARG A 144 5.49 -19.32 8.51
N GLN A 145 5.64 -20.57 8.09
CA GLN A 145 6.87 -21.33 8.23
C GLN A 145 8.01 -20.70 7.43
N LEU A 146 7.75 -20.36 6.16
CA LEU A 146 8.74 -19.76 5.28
C LEU A 146 9.25 -18.42 5.81
N LEU A 147 8.36 -17.59 6.35
CA LEU A 147 8.69 -16.27 6.90
C LEU A 147 9.13 -16.33 8.38
N GLN A 148 9.13 -17.49 9.01
CA GLN A 148 9.50 -17.66 10.45
C GLN A 148 8.73 -16.70 11.36
N LEU A 149 7.41 -16.55 11.14
CA LEU A 149 6.61 -15.52 11.81
C LEU A 149 6.50 -15.69 13.32
N ASN A 150 6.79 -16.89 13.87
CA ASN A 150 6.80 -17.12 15.30
C ASN A 150 7.88 -16.29 16.02
N GLU A 151 9.01 -16.03 15.37
CA GLU A 151 10.07 -15.17 15.94
C GLU A 151 9.61 -13.72 16.11
N ILE A 152 8.76 -13.23 15.19
CA ILE A 152 8.23 -11.84 15.25
C ILE A 152 7.26 -11.68 16.40
N ARG A 153 6.54 -12.72 16.82
CA ARG A 153 5.58 -12.67 17.94
C ARG A 153 6.21 -12.34 19.28
N GLU A 154 7.48 -12.68 19.47
CA GLU A 154 8.23 -12.33 20.67
C GLU A 154 8.52 -10.82 20.77
N ILE A 155 8.29 -10.06 19.69
CA ILE A 155 8.50 -8.62 19.66
C ILE A 155 7.33 -7.89 20.32
N TYR A 156 7.48 -7.49 21.55
CA TYR A 156 6.43 -6.81 22.32
C TYR A 156 5.98 -5.47 21.71
N ASN A 157 6.90 -4.72 21.10
CA ASN A 157 6.58 -3.43 20.47
C ASN A 157 6.00 -3.63 19.08
N ILE A 158 4.70 -3.43 18.94
CA ILE A 158 3.95 -3.61 17.68
C ILE A 158 4.48 -2.77 16.50
N ARG A 159 5.18 -1.66 16.74
CA ARG A 159 5.78 -0.86 15.66
C ARG A 159 7.06 -1.51 15.15
N ILE A 160 7.86 -2.08 16.04
CA ILE A 160 9.04 -2.85 15.67
C ILE A 160 8.58 -4.16 14.98
N ALA A 161 7.56 -4.81 15.49
CA ALA A 161 6.98 -5.99 14.86
C ALA A 161 6.49 -5.68 13.42
N LEU A 162 5.82 -4.54 13.21
CA LEU A 162 5.39 -4.11 11.87
C LEU A 162 6.58 -4.01 10.89
N GLU A 163 7.69 -3.43 11.30
CA GLU A 163 8.90 -3.34 10.48
C GLU A 163 9.48 -4.73 10.19
N ALA A 164 9.53 -5.61 11.20
CA ALA A 164 9.97 -6.99 11.03
C ALA A 164 9.07 -7.79 10.05
N TYR A 165 7.74 -7.60 10.09
CA TYR A 165 6.84 -8.21 9.11
C TYR A 165 7.14 -7.71 7.68
N PHE A 166 7.43 -6.43 7.49
CA PHE A 166 7.81 -5.89 6.18
C PHE A 166 9.10 -6.54 5.68
N GLU A 167 10.14 -6.56 6.51
CA GLU A 167 11.44 -7.16 6.18
C GLU A 167 11.30 -8.64 5.81
N ARG A 168 10.47 -9.41 6.52
CA ARG A 168 10.22 -10.82 6.19
C ARG A 168 9.51 -11.00 4.84
N ILE A 169 8.53 -10.16 4.50
CA ILE A 169 7.87 -10.21 3.20
C ILE A 169 8.85 -9.83 2.08
N GLU A 170 9.74 -8.87 2.31
CA GLU A 170 10.77 -8.49 1.34
C GLU A 170 11.75 -9.62 1.04
N THR A 171 11.97 -10.55 1.96
CA THR A 171 12.78 -11.76 1.69
C THR A 171 12.18 -12.69 0.65
N LEU A 172 10.86 -12.62 0.42
CA LEU A 172 10.18 -13.36 -0.64
C LEU A 172 10.37 -12.75 -2.03
N GLY A 173 10.95 -11.56 -2.14
CA GLY A 173 11.04 -10.83 -3.40
C GLY A 173 9.84 -9.92 -3.67
N VAL A 174 9.17 -9.45 -2.64
CA VAL A 174 8.05 -8.49 -2.71
C VAL A 174 8.49 -7.18 -2.06
N ALA A 175 8.41 -6.06 -2.77
CA ALA A 175 8.69 -4.75 -2.18
C ALA A 175 7.50 -4.24 -1.35
N VAL A 176 7.76 -3.67 -0.17
CA VAL A 176 6.71 -3.14 0.71
C VAL A 176 6.94 -1.66 0.99
N PHE A 177 5.95 -0.82 0.68
CA PHE A 177 6.04 0.64 0.88
C PHE A 177 4.84 1.17 1.66
N GLN A 178 5.08 2.18 2.54
CA GLN A 178 4.01 2.90 3.20
C GLN A 178 3.74 4.23 2.51
N LEU A 179 2.61 4.35 1.84
CA LEU A 179 2.30 5.46 0.95
C LEU A 179 1.15 6.34 1.46
N SER A 180 1.11 7.58 0.98
CA SER A 180 0.02 8.49 1.28
C SER A 180 -1.20 8.14 0.41
N LEU A 181 -2.11 7.36 0.95
CA LEU A 181 -3.39 7.01 0.32
C LEU A 181 -4.50 7.94 0.82
N THR A 182 -5.57 8.07 0.06
CA THR A 182 -6.74 8.86 0.46
C THR A 182 -7.47 8.28 1.66
N LYS A 183 -8.41 9.07 2.20
CA LYS A 183 -9.30 8.61 3.28
C LYS A 183 -10.35 7.61 2.81
N ASP A 184 -10.52 7.47 1.50
CA ASP A 184 -11.56 6.66 0.86
C ASP A 184 -11.21 5.17 0.93
N ASN A 185 -11.51 4.54 2.05
CA ASN A 185 -11.48 3.09 2.31
C ASN A 185 -10.29 2.26 1.76
N VAL A 186 -9.38 2.86 0.97
CA VAL A 186 -8.18 2.18 0.47
C VAL A 186 -7.14 2.10 1.58
N ARG A 187 -6.89 0.89 2.08
CA ARG A 187 -5.89 0.62 3.12
C ARG A 187 -4.56 0.15 2.53
N GLY A 188 -4.61 -0.51 1.39
CA GLY A 188 -3.47 -1.03 0.65
C GLY A 188 -3.81 -1.32 -0.81
N PHE A 189 -2.82 -1.79 -1.53
CA PHE A 189 -2.94 -2.34 -2.88
C PHE A 189 -1.78 -3.27 -3.18
N ALA A 190 -2.00 -4.23 -4.07
CA ALA A 190 -0.99 -5.11 -4.65
C ALA A 190 -0.75 -4.78 -6.13
N ILE A 191 0.50 -4.85 -6.58
CA ILE A 191 0.89 -4.80 -7.99
C ILE A 191 1.67 -6.07 -8.29
N VAL A 192 1.20 -6.85 -9.25
CA VAL A 192 1.76 -8.17 -9.57
C VAL A 192 2.61 -8.13 -10.84
N ASP A 193 2.24 -7.31 -11.81
CA ASP A 193 2.76 -7.28 -13.18
C ASP A 193 3.90 -6.26 -13.39
N ASP A 194 4.67 -5.98 -12.36
CA ASP A 194 5.81 -5.07 -12.45
C ASP A 194 7.16 -5.81 -12.46
N ILE A 195 8.28 -5.08 -12.40
CA ILE A 195 9.66 -5.60 -12.32
C ILE A 195 9.78 -6.59 -11.15
N ILE A 196 9.17 -6.23 -10.02
CA ILE A 196 8.97 -7.07 -8.83
C ILE A 196 7.56 -6.83 -8.30
N PRO A 197 6.92 -7.80 -7.63
CA PRO A 197 5.67 -7.58 -6.94
C PRO A 197 5.79 -6.48 -5.87
N ILE A 198 4.75 -5.67 -5.72
CA ILE A 198 4.75 -4.53 -4.79
C ILE A 198 3.51 -4.57 -3.91
N ILE A 199 3.70 -4.35 -2.61
CA ILE A 199 2.63 -4.06 -1.66
C ILE A 199 2.73 -2.60 -1.24
N GLY A 200 1.69 -1.82 -1.49
CA GLY A 200 1.53 -0.48 -0.98
C GLY A 200 0.55 -0.43 0.18
N VAL A 201 0.94 0.06 1.36
CA VAL A 201 0.03 0.24 2.50
C VAL A 201 -0.08 1.71 2.91
N LYS A 202 -1.20 2.07 3.50
CA LYS A 202 -1.46 3.44 3.96
C LYS A 202 -0.53 3.85 5.08
N ARG A 203 0.26 4.93 4.87
CA ARG A 203 1.26 5.41 5.85
C ARG A 203 0.63 5.97 7.12
N GLY A 204 -0.35 6.84 7.00
CA GLY A 204 -0.98 7.55 8.12
C GLY A 204 -2.42 7.13 8.39
N GLY A 205 -2.89 7.36 9.62
CA GLY A 205 -4.31 7.15 9.98
C GLY A 205 -4.69 5.73 10.35
N GLU A 206 -3.84 4.73 10.08
CA GLU A 206 -4.07 3.32 10.43
C GLU A 206 -3.14 2.89 11.57
N PRO A 207 -3.65 2.13 12.56
CA PRO A 207 -2.83 1.54 13.60
C PRO A 207 -1.92 0.43 13.03
N PRO A 208 -0.78 0.11 13.69
CA PRO A 208 0.16 -0.90 13.19
C PRO A 208 -0.48 -2.26 12.90
N HIS A 209 -1.33 -2.77 13.79
CA HIS A 209 -2.00 -4.06 13.58
C HIS A 209 -2.90 -4.10 12.33
N SER A 210 -3.54 -2.96 11.96
CA SER A 210 -4.29 -2.89 10.70
C SER A 210 -3.38 -2.98 9.48
N LYS A 211 -2.20 -2.36 9.55
CA LYS A 211 -1.21 -2.46 8.47
C LYS A 211 -0.66 -3.87 8.33
N ILE A 212 -0.39 -4.55 9.45
CA ILE A 212 0.05 -5.95 9.48
C ILE A 212 -1.00 -6.84 8.79
N PHE A 213 -2.28 -6.65 9.09
CA PHE A 213 -3.33 -7.38 8.38
C PHE A 213 -3.35 -7.06 6.88
N THR A 214 -3.26 -5.77 6.53
CA THR A 214 -3.30 -5.33 5.13
C THR A 214 -2.15 -5.93 4.32
N ILE A 215 -0.91 -5.98 4.82
CA ILE A 215 0.20 -6.54 4.03
C ILE A 215 0.00 -8.03 3.71
N PHE A 216 -0.56 -8.82 4.63
CA PHE A 216 -0.85 -10.23 4.35
C PHE A 216 -2.07 -10.38 3.44
N HIS A 217 -3.07 -9.51 3.55
CA HIS A 217 -4.19 -9.47 2.61
C HIS A 217 -3.68 -9.19 1.17
N GLU A 218 -2.84 -8.17 1.00
CA GLU A 218 -2.23 -7.84 -0.30
C GLU A 218 -1.26 -8.92 -0.78
N LEU A 219 -0.57 -9.61 0.12
CA LEU A 219 0.24 -10.78 -0.23
C LEU A 219 -0.64 -11.91 -0.77
N GLY A 220 -1.84 -12.09 -0.24
CA GLY A 220 -2.84 -13.01 -0.78
C GLY A 220 -3.16 -12.72 -2.23
N HIS A 221 -3.36 -11.46 -2.60
CA HIS A 221 -3.57 -11.05 -3.99
C HIS A 221 -2.36 -11.36 -4.89
N ILE A 222 -1.15 -11.15 -4.40
CA ILE A 222 0.07 -11.50 -5.14
C ILE A 222 0.18 -13.01 -5.35
N LEU A 223 -0.11 -13.82 -4.33
CA LEU A 223 -0.07 -15.28 -4.41
C LEU A 223 -1.06 -15.83 -5.44
N LEU A 224 -2.25 -15.25 -5.52
CA LEU A 224 -3.30 -15.68 -6.46
C LEU A 224 -3.00 -15.25 -7.90
N ASN A 225 -2.01 -14.40 -8.15
CA ASN A 225 -1.63 -13.88 -9.47
C ASN A 225 -2.85 -13.55 -10.34
N GLU A 226 -3.56 -12.55 -9.99
CA GLU A 226 -4.94 -12.16 -10.35
C GLU A 226 -5.39 -12.25 -11.81
N GLY A 227 -4.50 -12.53 -12.75
CA GLY A 227 -4.82 -12.75 -14.16
C GLY A 227 -5.34 -14.15 -14.49
N ALA A 228 -5.33 -15.10 -13.56
CA ALA A 228 -5.67 -16.50 -13.80
C ALA A 228 -7.14 -16.89 -13.52
N ILE A 229 -8.01 -15.94 -13.14
CA ILE A 229 -9.42 -16.24 -12.81
C ILE A 229 -10.28 -16.02 -14.03
N SER A 230 -10.26 -16.96 -14.97
CA SER A 230 -11.10 -16.91 -16.16
C SER A 230 -12.39 -17.73 -16.10
N ASP A 231 -12.71 -18.44 -14.99
CA ASP A 231 -13.79 -19.44 -15.05
C ASP A 231 -14.69 -19.57 -13.81
N LEU A 232 -14.82 -18.54 -12.96
CA LEU A 232 -15.65 -18.64 -11.76
C LEU A 232 -16.92 -17.78 -11.82
N SER A 233 -18.03 -18.48 -11.71
CA SER A 233 -19.40 -18.00 -11.69
C SER A 233 -19.74 -17.00 -10.58
N LEU A 234 -20.66 -16.09 -10.85
CA LEU A 234 -21.51 -15.27 -9.98
C LEU A 234 -20.94 -14.05 -9.27
N ASN A 235 -19.71 -14.00 -8.78
CA ASN A 235 -18.96 -12.80 -8.39
C ASN A 235 -17.51 -13.16 -8.07
N PRO A 236 -16.62 -13.25 -9.07
CA PRO A 236 -15.23 -13.69 -8.87
C PRO A 236 -14.47 -12.79 -7.89
N GLN A 237 -14.81 -11.53 -7.86
CA GLN A 237 -14.16 -10.52 -7.01
C GLN A 237 -14.45 -10.73 -5.52
N TRP A 238 -15.66 -11.17 -5.16
CA TRP A 238 -16.03 -11.42 -3.76
C TRP A 238 -15.36 -12.67 -3.19
N GLU A 239 -15.27 -13.76 -3.97
CA GLU A 239 -14.60 -14.99 -3.54
C GLU A 239 -13.08 -14.77 -3.36
N LEU A 240 -12.46 -13.98 -4.22
CA LEU A 240 -11.05 -13.61 -4.13
C LEU A 240 -10.78 -12.81 -2.86
N GLU A 241 -11.59 -11.80 -2.57
CA GLU A 241 -11.47 -10.98 -1.35
C GLU A 241 -11.68 -11.82 -0.09
N LYS A 242 -12.65 -12.76 -0.13
CA LYS A 242 -12.90 -13.70 0.95
C LYS A 242 -11.71 -14.63 1.20
N TRP A 243 -11.09 -15.14 0.14
CA TRP A 243 -9.89 -15.96 0.23
C TRP A 243 -8.73 -15.19 0.83
N CYS A 244 -8.43 -13.98 0.34
CA CYS A 244 -7.36 -13.12 0.85
C CYS A 244 -7.58 -12.75 2.33
N ASN A 245 -8.83 -12.46 2.72
CA ASN A 245 -9.17 -12.20 4.12
C ASN A 245 -8.97 -13.43 5.01
N ALA A 246 -9.38 -14.62 4.56
CA ALA A 246 -9.20 -15.87 5.30
C ALA A 246 -7.71 -16.23 5.42
N PHE A 247 -6.95 -16.07 4.34
CA PHE A 247 -5.50 -16.26 4.32
C PHE A 247 -4.81 -15.33 5.32
N ALA A 248 -5.06 -14.01 5.25
CA ALA A 248 -4.44 -13.04 6.16
C ALA A 248 -4.82 -13.29 7.63
N ALA A 249 -6.07 -13.66 7.89
CA ALA A 249 -6.53 -14.00 9.25
C ALA A 249 -5.79 -15.22 9.79
N GLU A 250 -5.65 -16.29 9.02
CA GLU A 250 -4.96 -17.50 9.44
C GLU A 250 -3.44 -17.31 9.55
N VAL A 251 -2.82 -16.51 8.68
CA VAL A 251 -1.40 -16.13 8.83
C VAL A 251 -1.15 -15.47 10.18
N LEU A 252 -2.03 -14.60 10.63
CA LEU A 252 -1.85 -13.82 11.86
C LEU A 252 -2.38 -14.55 13.11
N VAL A 253 -3.52 -15.20 13.00
CA VAL A 253 -4.19 -15.90 14.08
C VAL A 253 -4.44 -17.37 13.68
N PRO A 254 -3.37 -18.21 13.68
CA PRO A 254 -3.53 -19.61 13.29
C PRO A 254 -4.54 -20.29 14.19
N THR A 255 -5.51 -20.92 13.60
CA THR A 255 -6.57 -21.64 14.31
C THR A 255 -5.97 -22.67 15.27
N SER A 256 -4.95 -23.41 14.85
CA SER A 256 -4.27 -24.42 15.70
C SER A 256 -3.62 -23.82 16.94
N GLU A 257 -2.96 -22.64 16.82
CA GLU A 257 -2.35 -21.97 17.97
C GLU A 257 -3.41 -21.32 18.87
N LEU A 258 -4.45 -20.72 18.26
CA LEU A 258 -5.56 -20.13 19.00
C LEU A 258 -6.22 -21.17 19.96
N PHE A 259 -6.45 -22.40 19.47
CA PHE A 259 -7.02 -23.48 20.28
C PHE A 259 -6.09 -24.01 21.38
N GLN A 260 -4.79 -23.77 21.28
CA GLN A 260 -3.82 -24.11 22.32
C GLN A 260 -3.73 -23.04 23.44
N MET A 261 -4.32 -21.87 23.24
CA MET A 261 -4.30 -20.81 24.24
C MET A 261 -5.10 -21.24 25.50
N ARG A 262 -4.47 -21.20 26.66
CA ARG A 262 -5.10 -21.57 27.94
C ARG A 262 -6.41 -20.83 28.20
N ILE A 263 -6.43 -19.55 27.93
CA ILE A 263 -7.64 -18.74 28.10
C ILE A 263 -8.81 -19.24 27.23
N LEU A 264 -8.54 -19.77 26.04
CA LEU A 264 -9.57 -20.34 25.17
C LEU A 264 -10.15 -21.60 25.76
N GLN A 265 -9.29 -22.48 26.31
CA GLN A 265 -9.70 -23.74 26.99
C GLN A 265 -10.58 -23.43 28.19
N GLU A 266 -10.20 -22.45 29.03
CA GLU A 266 -10.99 -22.01 30.18
C GLU A 266 -12.41 -21.54 29.78
N TYR A 267 -12.53 -20.76 28.70
CA TYR A 267 -13.84 -20.33 28.18
C TYR A 267 -14.68 -21.48 27.61
N GLN A 268 -14.04 -22.44 26.96
CA GLN A 268 -14.72 -23.65 26.44
C GLN A 268 -15.22 -24.57 27.57
N GLU A 269 -14.40 -24.82 28.57
CA GLU A 269 -14.77 -25.63 29.73
C GLU A 269 -15.97 -25.03 30.50
N GLN A 270 -16.04 -23.70 30.56
CA GLN A 270 -17.14 -22.96 31.19
C GLN A 270 -18.36 -22.79 30.29
N GLY A 271 -18.28 -23.21 29.00
CA GLY A 271 -19.34 -23.01 28.01
C GLY A 271 -19.61 -21.52 27.69
N GLN A 272 -18.66 -20.64 28.02
CA GLN A 272 -18.81 -19.20 27.85
C GLN A 272 -18.55 -18.81 26.41
N LYS A 273 -19.45 -17.97 25.85
CA LYS A 273 -19.33 -17.41 24.50
C LYS A 273 -19.26 -15.86 24.48
N ILE A 274 -19.28 -15.25 25.67
CA ILE A 274 -19.16 -13.80 25.87
C ILE A 274 -17.80 -13.51 26.47
N TRP A 275 -16.96 -12.84 25.72
CA TRP A 275 -15.56 -12.61 26.06
C TRP A 275 -15.35 -11.31 26.85
N ALA A 276 -14.55 -11.34 27.88
CA ALA A 276 -14.13 -10.13 28.57
C ALA A 276 -13.23 -9.28 27.65
N LYS A 277 -13.37 -7.96 27.75
CA LYS A 277 -12.58 -7.03 26.90
C LYS A 277 -11.08 -7.22 27.11
N LYS A 278 -10.64 -7.47 28.36
CA LYS A 278 -9.23 -7.68 28.70
C LYS A 278 -8.68 -8.89 27.93
N ASP A 279 -9.38 -10.00 27.96
CA ASP A 279 -8.93 -11.25 27.33
C ASP A 279 -8.82 -11.13 25.80
N LEU A 280 -9.77 -10.40 25.18
CA LEU A 280 -9.70 -10.08 23.75
C LEU A 280 -8.51 -9.18 23.42
N VAL A 281 -8.15 -8.25 24.30
CA VAL A 281 -6.98 -7.37 24.11
C VAL A 281 -5.69 -8.14 24.31
N ASP A 282 -5.63 -9.03 25.32
CA ASP A 282 -4.44 -9.85 25.58
C ASP A 282 -4.17 -10.82 24.42
N LEU A 283 -5.20 -11.49 23.91
CA LEU A 283 -5.11 -12.30 22.69
C LEU A 283 -4.70 -11.46 21.48
N ALA A 284 -5.28 -10.28 21.31
CA ALA A 284 -4.95 -9.39 20.21
C ALA A 284 -3.49 -8.92 20.24
N ASN A 285 -2.96 -8.61 21.41
CA ASN A 285 -1.56 -8.25 21.59
C ASN A 285 -0.64 -9.44 21.28
N HIS A 286 -0.98 -10.64 21.75
CA HIS A 286 -0.21 -11.85 21.47
C HIS A 286 -0.10 -12.13 19.97
N PHE A 287 -1.19 -11.96 19.23
CA PHE A 287 -1.23 -12.21 17.78
C PHE A 287 -0.90 -10.99 16.91
N HIS A 288 -0.54 -9.84 17.47
CA HIS A 288 -0.28 -8.59 16.78
C HIS A 288 -1.45 -8.11 15.89
N VAL A 289 -2.67 -8.38 16.30
CA VAL A 289 -3.90 -7.99 15.57
C VAL A 289 -4.78 -7.04 16.39
N GLY A 290 -5.84 -6.53 15.78
CA GLY A 290 -6.86 -5.79 16.53
C GLY A 290 -7.82 -6.72 17.26
N PRO A 291 -8.43 -6.29 18.40
CA PRO A 291 -9.40 -7.11 19.13
C PRO A 291 -10.60 -7.59 18.31
N LEU A 292 -10.99 -6.82 17.29
CA LEU A 292 -12.04 -7.23 16.34
C LEU A 292 -11.62 -8.40 15.45
N ALA A 293 -10.33 -8.50 15.10
CA ALA A 293 -9.81 -9.62 14.32
C ALA A 293 -9.85 -10.92 15.14
N ILE A 294 -9.44 -10.86 16.43
CA ILE A 294 -9.61 -11.99 17.35
C ILE A 294 -11.08 -12.38 17.45
N LEU A 295 -11.96 -11.42 17.70
CA LEU A 295 -13.37 -11.69 17.85
C LEU A 295 -13.99 -12.28 16.57
N ARG A 296 -13.49 -11.90 15.40
CA ARG A 296 -13.87 -12.49 14.13
C ARG A 296 -13.40 -13.95 14.03
N SER A 297 -12.15 -14.23 14.36
CA SER A 297 -11.61 -15.59 14.39
C SER A 297 -12.38 -16.48 15.37
N LEU A 298 -12.72 -15.97 16.55
CA LEU A 298 -13.57 -16.68 17.52
C LEU A 298 -14.98 -16.97 16.96
N LEU A 299 -15.56 -16.04 16.21
CA LEU A 299 -16.87 -16.25 15.59
C LEU A 299 -16.82 -17.32 14.50
N ASP A 300 -15.81 -17.25 13.64
CA ASP A 300 -15.65 -18.19 12.52
C ASP A 300 -15.43 -19.65 13.04
N ASN A 301 -14.85 -19.78 14.24
CA ASN A 301 -14.66 -21.05 14.94
C ASN A 301 -15.78 -21.41 15.91
N GLY A 302 -16.90 -20.69 15.94
CA GLY A 302 -18.05 -20.99 16.80
C GLY A 302 -17.86 -20.73 18.29
N LEU A 303 -16.79 -20.02 18.65
CA LEU A 303 -16.37 -19.74 20.04
C LEU A 303 -16.99 -18.45 20.62
N THR A 304 -17.75 -17.73 19.81
CA THR A 304 -18.58 -16.60 20.24
C THR A 304 -19.87 -16.54 19.44
N THR A 305 -20.77 -15.60 19.78
CA THR A 305 -22.07 -15.46 19.12
C THR A 305 -22.06 -14.32 18.08
N LYS A 306 -22.87 -14.46 17.03
CA LYS A 306 -23.08 -13.39 16.03
C LYS A 306 -23.59 -12.09 16.70
N ALA A 307 -24.45 -12.19 17.71
CA ALA A 307 -24.98 -11.03 18.44
C ALA A 307 -23.86 -10.27 19.16
N PHE A 308 -22.99 -10.98 19.91
CA PHE A 308 -21.86 -10.38 20.60
C PHE A 308 -20.85 -9.75 19.65
N TYR A 309 -20.53 -10.44 18.55
CA TYR A 309 -19.67 -9.89 17.50
C TYR A 309 -20.23 -8.57 16.96
N LYS A 310 -21.53 -8.56 16.59
CA LYS A 310 -22.18 -7.37 16.02
C LYS A 310 -22.15 -6.20 17.01
N GLU A 311 -22.49 -6.42 18.28
CA GLU A 311 -22.41 -5.39 19.35
C GLU A 311 -21.01 -4.76 19.43
N LYS A 312 -19.97 -5.60 19.49
CA LYS A 312 -18.59 -5.13 19.60
C LYS A 312 -18.09 -4.45 18.32
N HIS A 313 -18.47 -4.97 17.17
CA HIS A 313 -18.15 -4.36 15.88
C HIS A 313 -18.73 -2.95 15.78
N GLU A 314 -20.00 -2.74 16.08
CA GLU A 314 -20.63 -1.42 16.08
C GLU A 314 -20.01 -0.47 17.10
N LYS A 315 -19.59 -0.97 18.27
CA LYS A 315 -18.99 -0.16 19.32
C LYS A 315 -17.55 0.25 19.04
N TRP A 316 -16.73 -0.66 18.48
CA TRP A 316 -15.28 -0.46 18.30
C TRP A 316 -14.92 0.04 16.91
N ASN A 317 -15.78 -0.13 15.92
CA ASN A 317 -15.53 0.35 14.55
C ASN A 317 -15.94 1.83 14.35
N LYS A 318 -16.30 2.53 15.41
CA LYS A 318 -16.59 3.97 15.33
C LYS A 318 -15.30 4.71 14.96
N PRO A 319 -15.35 5.62 13.96
CA PRO A 319 -14.19 6.42 13.61
C PRO A 319 -13.75 7.22 14.84
N GLN A 320 -12.51 7.03 15.29
CA GLN A 320 -11.93 7.87 16.32
C GLN A 320 -11.63 9.24 15.68
N PHE A 321 -12.54 10.17 15.86
CA PHE A 321 -12.34 11.57 15.48
C PHE A 321 -11.19 12.16 16.32
N GLY A 322 -10.19 12.72 15.61
CA GLY A 322 -9.24 13.66 16.18
C GLY A 322 -7.94 13.06 16.71
N ARG A 323 -7.02 12.67 15.83
CA ARG A 323 -5.61 12.80 16.21
C ARG A 323 -5.23 14.27 16.08
N ALA A 324 -4.80 14.85 17.19
CA ALA A 324 -4.23 16.20 17.23
C ALA A 324 -3.17 16.32 16.13
N LYS A 325 -3.20 17.44 15.40
CA LYS A 325 -2.10 17.80 14.50
C LYS A 325 -0.83 17.85 15.33
N ASN A 326 0.18 17.10 14.90
CA ASN A 326 1.48 17.09 15.58
C ASN A 326 2.04 18.52 15.56
N PRO A 327 2.23 19.19 16.69
CA PRO A 327 2.68 20.59 16.72
C PRO A 327 4.14 20.75 16.24
N GLU A 328 4.90 19.66 16.16
CA GLU A 328 6.34 19.66 15.81
C GLU A 328 6.65 19.81 14.32
N GLY A 329 5.67 20.06 13.46
CA GLY A 329 5.92 20.17 12.03
C GLY A 329 6.23 18.82 11.35
N ARG A 330 6.48 18.89 10.06
CA ARG A 330 6.70 17.71 9.20
C ARG A 330 8.14 17.20 9.34
N ASN A 331 8.34 15.97 9.81
CA ASN A 331 9.65 15.32 9.92
C ASN A 331 9.94 14.47 8.68
N LEU A 332 10.59 15.08 7.68
CA LEU A 332 10.87 14.44 6.39
C LEU A 332 11.79 13.22 6.51
N ALA A 333 12.73 13.20 7.43
CA ALA A 333 13.59 12.04 7.67
C ALA A 333 12.77 10.83 8.14
N LYS A 334 11.88 11.04 9.14
CA LYS A 334 10.99 9.99 9.63
C LYS A 334 10.00 9.51 8.56
N GLU A 335 9.48 10.44 7.76
CA GLU A 335 8.59 10.10 6.65
C GLU A 335 9.28 9.24 5.60
N SER A 336 10.55 9.53 5.27
CA SER A 336 11.34 8.75 4.32
C SER A 336 11.56 7.32 4.81
N VAL A 337 11.99 7.13 6.07
CA VAL A 337 12.18 5.79 6.66
C VAL A 337 10.87 5.00 6.69
N GLN A 338 9.78 5.64 7.13
CA GLN A 338 8.46 4.98 7.16
C GLN A 338 7.96 4.61 5.76
N GLU A 339 8.21 5.46 4.77
CA GLU A 339 7.70 5.25 3.41
C GLU A 339 8.41 4.11 2.69
N LYS A 340 9.73 4.06 2.79
CA LYS A 340 10.58 3.15 2.00
C LYS A 340 10.97 1.87 2.74
N GLY A 341 10.82 1.86 4.08
CA GLY A 341 11.26 0.74 4.92
C GLY A 341 12.75 0.79 5.27
N ARG A 342 13.10 0.04 6.31
CA ARG A 342 14.48 0.00 6.83
C ARG A 342 15.44 -0.69 5.86
N THR A 343 14.99 -1.75 5.17
CA THR A 343 15.80 -2.48 4.18
C THR A 343 16.27 -1.59 3.07
N TYR A 344 15.35 -0.84 2.43
CA TYR A 344 15.68 0.10 1.36
C TYR A 344 16.64 1.20 1.84
N ILE A 345 16.30 1.86 2.95
CA ILE A 345 17.08 2.98 3.52
C ILE A 345 18.47 2.48 3.95
N GLY A 346 18.56 1.32 4.60
CA GLY A 346 19.82 0.70 5.01
C GLY A 346 20.72 0.38 3.82
N LEU A 347 20.13 -0.16 2.75
CA LEU A 347 20.87 -0.46 1.53
C LEU A 347 21.42 0.81 0.85
N ALA A 348 20.63 1.90 0.81
CA ALA A 348 21.08 3.17 0.26
C ALA A 348 22.29 3.74 1.04
N PHE A 349 22.25 3.68 2.37
CA PHE A 349 23.40 4.07 3.19
C PHE A 349 24.60 3.16 2.98
N LYS A 350 24.40 1.85 2.90
CA LYS A 350 25.47 0.88 2.62
C LYS A 350 26.13 1.16 1.28
N ALA A 351 25.36 1.42 0.23
CA ALA A 351 25.88 1.76 -1.09
C ALA A 351 26.71 3.05 -1.06
N TYR A 352 26.30 4.04 -0.30
CA TYR A 352 27.06 5.27 -0.09
C TYR A 352 28.36 5.03 0.68
N ASP A 353 28.32 4.27 1.77
CA ASP A 353 29.49 3.96 2.62
C ASP A 353 30.54 3.14 1.85
N GLU A 354 30.11 2.30 0.91
CA GLU A 354 30.96 1.53 0.02
C GLU A 354 31.37 2.29 -1.26
N ASN A 355 31.06 3.61 -1.35
CA ASN A 355 31.34 4.48 -2.50
C ASN A 355 30.78 3.97 -3.84
N ARG A 356 29.66 3.22 -3.81
CA ARG A 356 28.92 2.80 -5.00
C ARG A 356 28.05 3.92 -5.56
N ILE A 357 27.57 4.79 -4.70
CA ILE A 357 26.76 5.96 -5.05
C ILE A 357 27.36 7.21 -4.38
N ASN A 358 27.14 8.39 -4.97
CA ASN A 358 27.58 9.64 -4.40
C ASN A 358 26.51 10.24 -3.44
N LEU A 359 26.86 11.36 -2.78
CA LEU A 359 25.97 12.00 -1.81
C LEU A 359 24.67 12.54 -2.42
N LYS A 360 24.70 12.94 -3.70
CA LYS A 360 23.51 13.40 -4.40
C LYS A 360 22.59 12.21 -4.68
N ASP A 361 23.14 11.11 -5.17
CA ASP A 361 22.38 9.88 -5.42
C ASP A 361 21.75 9.37 -4.11
N LEU A 362 22.49 9.38 -3.00
CA LEU A 362 21.94 9.04 -1.69
C LEU A 362 20.75 9.96 -1.32
N SER A 363 20.88 11.27 -1.53
CA SER A 363 19.78 12.23 -1.29
C SER A 363 18.54 11.88 -2.13
N ASP A 364 18.74 11.51 -3.39
CA ASP A 364 17.68 11.15 -4.33
C ASP A 364 17.01 9.80 -3.93
N PHE A 365 17.80 8.76 -3.63
CA PHE A 365 17.28 7.49 -3.10
C PHE A 365 16.50 7.67 -1.79
N LEU A 366 17.02 8.45 -0.86
CA LEU A 366 16.33 8.76 0.40
C LEU A 366 15.10 9.67 0.18
N GLY A 367 15.05 10.44 -0.90
CA GLY A 367 14.01 11.43 -1.18
C GLY A 367 13.97 12.57 -0.16
N VAL A 368 15.13 12.93 0.40
CA VAL A 368 15.29 14.01 1.38
C VAL A 368 16.43 14.95 0.97
N LYS A 369 16.36 16.22 1.40
CA LYS A 369 17.49 17.15 1.20
C LYS A 369 18.72 16.69 1.96
N LEU A 370 19.91 17.06 1.48
CA LEU A 370 21.21 16.73 2.09
C LEU A 370 21.26 16.98 3.61
N SER A 371 20.67 18.07 4.07
CA SER A 371 20.59 18.43 5.50
C SER A 371 19.84 17.43 6.38
N TYR A 372 18.99 16.57 5.80
CA TYR A 372 18.24 15.54 6.55
C TYR A 372 18.92 14.17 6.57
N ILE A 373 19.99 13.95 5.78
CA ILE A 373 20.71 12.68 5.71
C ILE A 373 21.21 12.20 7.07
N PRO A 374 21.89 13.04 7.89
CA PRO A 374 22.36 12.60 9.21
C PRO A 374 21.21 12.14 10.11
N LYS A 375 20.09 12.89 10.11
CA LYS A 375 18.92 12.54 10.90
C LYS A 375 18.24 11.26 10.41
N THR A 376 18.24 11.01 9.09
CA THR A 376 17.70 9.77 8.52
C THR A 376 18.53 8.57 8.95
N ARG A 377 19.87 8.70 8.97
CA ARG A 377 20.78 7.65 9.46
C ARG A 377 20.58 7.35 10.95
N GLN A 378 20.41 8.39 11.78
CA GLN A 378 20.10 8.19 13.20
C GLN A 378 18.80 7.39 13.42
N LEU A 379 17.76 7.67 12.65
CA LEU A 379 16.47 6.95 12.73
C LEU A 379 16.56 5.50 12.25
N LEU A 380 17.54 5.16 11.42
CA LEU A 380 17.79 3.79 11.00
C LEU A 380 18.44 2.97 12.14
N ASN A 381 19.30 3.60 12.95
CA ASN A 381 20.04 2.96 14.04
C ASN A 381 19.28 2.97 15.39
N ALA A 382 18.12 3.62 15.45
CA ALA A 382 17.26 3.69 16.62
C ALA A 382 16.18 2.60 16.60
#